data_50166d523b398f34b10dacdfa405c59e
#
_entry.id   50166d523b398f34b10dacdfa405c59e
#
_cell.length_a   1.000
_cell.length_b   1.000
_cell.length_c   1.000
_cell.angle_alpha   90.00
_cell.angle_beta   90.00
_cell.angle_gamma   90.00
#
_symmetry.space_group_name_H-M   'P 1'
#
loop_
_entity.id
_entity.type
_entity.pdbx_description
1 polymer ?
#
loop_
_entity_poly.entity_id
_entity_poly.type
_entity_poly.pdbx_seq_one_letter_code
_entity_poly.pdbx_strand_id
1 'polypeptide(L)'
;MERIIKSAAKNYWEESLHLVETVFTESEGEESGKLVRRLVEEIRSKRFYLPELDLVMVDELDRVIGYAMFSRFHLEGKYEDRLLLLSPVAVKTELQRQHISKDLIEAGFEIAKKMGYEAVLVEGNPRNYNPRGFETSHPHGIVAGPKIHLPAVECLMVKELVSGALDTIKGVVNYSDYECLT
;
A
#
# COMPACT_ATOMS: atom_id res chain seq x y z
N MET A 1 -12.05 2.06 -23.04
CA MET A 1 -11.22 0.92 -22.63
C MET A 1 -11.77 0.39 -21.32
N GLU A 2 -12.18 -0.84 -21.31
CA GLU A 2 -12.69 -1.49 -20.11
C GLU A 2 -11.53 -1.87 -19.17
N ARG A 3 -11.67 -1.52 -17.91
CA ARG A 3 -10.69 -1.83 -16.86
C ARG A 3 -11.40 -2.50 -15.70
N ILE A 4 -10.84 -3.59 -15.21
CA ILE A 4 -11.44 -4.39 -14.15
C ILE A 4 -10.44 -4.54 -13.01
N ILE A 5 -10.93 -4.38 -11.77
CA ILE A 5 -10.15 -4.62 -10.57
C ILE A 5 -10.43 -6.03 -10.07
N LYS A 6 -9.37 -6.79 -9.81
CA LYS A 6 -9.43 -8.18 -9.35
C LYS A 6 -8.45 -8.40 -8.21
N SER A 7 -8.68 -9.44 -7.42
CA SER A 7 -7.64 -9.96 -6.53
C SER A 7 -6.50 -10.53 -7.37
N ALA A 8 -5.27 -10.24 -6.99
CA ALA A 8 -4.08 -10.78 -7.63
C ALA A 8 -3.86 -12.28 -7.32
N ALA A 9 -4.57 -12.80 -6.32
CA ALA A 9 -4.34 -14.13 -5.76
C ALA A 9 -4.15 -15.21 -6.83
N LYS A 10 -2.97 -15.80 -6.84
CA LYS A 10 -2.50 -16.90 -7.71
C LYS A 10 -2.37 -16.57 -9.19
N ASN A 11 -3.43 -16.09 -9.85
CA ASN A 11 -3.45 -15.94 -11.32
C ASN A 11 -2.60 -14.77 -11.83
N TYR A 12 -2.39 -13.74 -11.01
CA TYR A 12 -1.68 -12.53 -11.41
C TYR A 12 -0.42 -12.27 -10.58
N TRP A 13 0.04 -13.23 -9.80
CA TRP A 13 1.18 -13.03 -8.91
C TRP A 13 2.45 -12.64 -9.69
N GLU A 14 2.80 -13.41 -10.72
CA GLU A 14 4.02 -13.11 -11.48
C GLU A 14 3.90 -11.81 -12.28
N GLU A 15 2.75 -11.58 -12.92
CA GLU A 15 2.53 -10.32 -13.65
C GLU A 15 2.56 -9.10 -12.74
N SER A 16 1.98 -9.19 -11.55
CA SER A 16 2.02 -8.09 -10.57
C SER A 16 3.43 -7.84 -10.05
N LEU A 17 4.22 -8.88 -9.80
CA LEU A 17 5.62 -8.75 -9.41
C LEU A 17 6.45 -8.10 -10.52
N HIS A 18 6.23 -8.50 -11.75
CA HIS A 18 6.89 -7.89 -12.90
C HIS A 18 6.54 -6.41 -13.04
N LEU A 19 5.26 -6.06 -12.86
CA LEU A 19 4.82 -4.66 -12.93
C LEU A 19 5.51 -3.81 -11.87
N VAL A 20 5.49 -4.23 -10.59
CA VAL A 20 6.10 -3.43 -9.51
C VAL A 20 7.60 -3.28 -9.71
N GLU A 21 8.30 -4.35 -10.08
CA GLU A 21 9.73 -4.30 -10.36
C GLU A 21 10.05 -3.32 -11.49
N THR A 22 9.31 -3.41 -12.59
CA THR A 22 9.50 -2.55 -13.77
C THR A 22 9.25 -1.08 -13.42
N VAL A 23 8.12 -0.77 -12.81
CA VAL A 23 7.74 0.62 -12.50
C VAL A 23 8.72 1.26 -11.52
N PHE A 24 9.11 0.56 -10.47
CA PHE A 24 10.06 1.11 -9.48
C PHE A 24 11.48 1.16 -10.03
N THR A 25 11.88 0.24 -10.89
CA THR A 25 13.16 0.31 -11.60
C THR A 25 13.23 1.56 -12.47
N GLU A 26 12.17 1.83 -13.23
CA GLU A 26 12.10 3.01 -14.11
C GLU A 26 12.12 4.33 -13.33
N SER A 27 11.48 4.38 -12.17
CA SER A 27 11.37 5.61 -11.39
C SER A 27 12.50 5.84 -10.39
N GLU A 28 13.07 4.79 -9.83
CA GLU A 28 14.00 4.88 -8.69
C GLU A 28 15.29 4.05 -8.86
N GLY A 29 15.40 3.25 -9.93
CA GLY A 29 16.56 2.41 -10.20
C GLY A 29 16.35 0.92 -9.88
N GLU A 30 17.23 0.10 -10.41
CA GLU A 30 17.14 -1.36 -10.35
C GLU A 30 17.07 -1.92 -8.92
N GLU A 31 17.84 -1.35 -8.00
CA GLU A 31 17.84 -1.80 -6.60
C GLU A 31 16.48 -1.59 -5.94
N SER A 32 15.83 -0.44 -6.22
CA SER A 32 14.48 -0.16 -5.71
C SER A 32 13.46 -1.12 -6.30
N GLY A 33 13.51 -1.39 -7.61
CA GLY A 33 12.63 -2.34 -8.26
C GLY A 33 12.71 -3.74 -7.64
N LYS A 34 13.92 -4.23 -7.43
CA LYS A 34 14.16 -5.53 -6.79
C LYS A 34 13.69 -5.55 -5.34
N LEU A 35 13.90 -4.45 -4.62
CA LEU A 35 13.47 -4.34 -3.22
C LEU A 35 11.96 -4.41 -3.10
N VAL A 36 11.24 -3.65 -3.91
CA VAL A 36 9.76 -3.64 -3.89
C VAL A 36 9.19 -4.99 -4.29
N ARG A 37 9.77 -5.65 -5.29
CA ARG A 37 9.40 -7.02 -5.65
C ARG A 37 9.55 -7.97 -4.46
N ARG A 38 10.69 -7.94 -3.78
CA ARG A 38 10.93 -8.76 -2.58
C ARG A 38 9.94 -8.45 -1.46
N LEU A 39 9.58 -7.18 -1.28
CA LEU A 39 8.61 -6.79 -0.28
C LEU A 39 7.24 -7.45 -0.54
N VAL A 40 6.77 -7.43 -1.77
CA VAL A 40 5.50 -8.09 -2.14
C VAL A 40 5.58 -9.59 -1.89
N GLU A 41 6.66 -10.24 -2.33
CA GLU A 41 6.88 -11.68 -2.10
C GLU A 41 6.91 -12.01 -0.61
N GLU A 42 7.60 -11.20 0.18
CA GLU A 42 7.70 -11.39 1.62
C GLU A 42 6.34 -11.24 2.30
N ILE A 43 5.56 -10.20 1.99
CA ILE A 43 4.23 -9.99 2.57
C ILE A 43 3.30 -11.17 2.21
N ARG A 44 3.33 -11.62 0.96
CA ARG A 44 2.51 -12.76 0.51
C ARG A 44 2.82 -14.06 1.24
N SER A 45 3.98 -14.18 1.86
CA SER A 45 4.40 -15.36 2.63
C SER A 45 4.15 -15.25 4.13
N LYS A 46 3.67 -14.10 4.61
CA LYS A 46 3.50 -13.83 6.04
C LYS A 46 2.03 -13.70 6.44
N ARG A 47 1.78 -13.72 7.76
CA ARG A 47 0.44 -13.58 8.34
C ARG A 47 -0.22 -12.23 8.05
N PHE A 48 0.53 -11.25 7.59
CA PHE A 48 0.03 -9.93 7.23
C PHE A 48 -0.75 -9.92 5.92
N TYR A 49 -0.59 -10.94 5.11
CA TYR A 49 -1.19 -11.03 3.78
C TYR A 49 -2.71 -11.15 3.82
N LEU A 50 -3.37 -10.35 3.00
CA LEU A 50 -4.81 -10.36 2.79
C LEU A 50 -5.08 -10.52 1.29
N PRO A 51 -5.43 -11.72 0.82
CA PRO A 51 -5.71 -11.95 -0.60
C PRO A 51 -6.78 -11.02 -1.18
N GLU A 52 -7.77 -10.65 -0.39
CA GLU A 52 -8.86 -9.74 -0.78
C GLU A 52 -8.38 -8.32 -1.05
N LEU A 53 -7.21 -7.96 -0.53
CA LEU A 53 -6.61 -6.62 -0.63
C LEU A 53 -5.28 -6.62 -1.39
N ASP A 54 -5.00 -7.69 -2.09
CA ASP A 54 -3.90 -7.82 -3.05
C ASP A 54 -4.53 -7.60 -4.44
N LEU A 55 -4.50 -6.35 -4.93
CA LEU A 55 -5.35 -5.91 -6.01
C LEU A 55 -4.58 -5.61 -7.29
N VAL A 56 -5.08 -6.11 -8.41
CA VAL A 56 -4.63 -5.72 -9.75
C VAL A 56 -5.76 -5.03 -10.49
N MET A 57 -5.39 -4.11 -11.38
CA MET A 57 -6.28 -3.65 -12.44
C MET A 57 -5.80 -4.26 -13.74
N VAL A 58 -6.73 -4.86 -14.49
CA VAL A 58 -6.43 -5.44 -15.80
C VAL A 58 -7.18 -4.69 -16.89
N ASP A 59 -6.61 -4.69 -18.10
CA ASP A 59 -7.24 -4.12 -19.28
C ASP A 59 -8.13 -5.17 -19.99
N GLU A 60 -8.69 -4.78 -21.12
CA GLU A 60 -9.58 -5.65 -21.93
C GLU A 60 -8.90 -6.90 -22.51
N LEU A 61 -7.57 -6.94 -22.51
CA LEU A 61 -6.78 -8.11 -22.90
C LEU A 61 -6.28 -8.91 -21.69
N ASP A 62 -6.85 -8.65 -20.51
CA ASP A 62 -6.49 -9.28 -19.25
C ASP A 62 -5.02 -9.06 -18.83
N ARG A 63 -4.42 -7.95 -19.24
CA ARG A 63 -3.06 -7.58 -18.87
C ARG A 63 -3.06 -6.69 -17.63
N VAL A 64 -2.14 -6.94 -16.70
CA VAL A 64 -2.02 -6.13 -15.48
C VAL A 64 -1.45 -4.75 -15.84
N ILE A 65 -2.22 -3.70 -15.52
CA ILE A 65 -1.86 -2.31 -15.76
C ILE A 65 -1.69 -1.49 -14.50
N GLY A 66 -2.15 -1.99 -13.37
CA GLY A 66 -2.03 -1.35 -12.07
C GLY A 66 -2.05 -2.35 -10.94
N TYR A 67 -1.46 -1.97 -9.81
CA TYR A 67 -1.33 -2.80 -8.64
C TYR A 67 -1.42 -1.97 -7.36
N ALA A 68 -2.12 -2.48 -6.36
CA ALA A 68 -2.11 -1.94 -5.00
C ALA A 68 -2.31 -3.06 -4.00
N MET A 69 -1.49 -3.09 -2.94
CA MET A 69 -1.65 -4.05 -1.86
C MET A 69 -1.84 -3.34 -0.54
N PHE A 70 -2.86 -3.79 0.19
CA PHE A 70 -3.07 -3.44 1.59
C PHE A 70 -2.80 -4.71 2.41
N SER A 71 -2.02 -4.59 3.47
CA SER A 71 -1.71 -5.72 4.34
C SER A 71 -1.89 -5.31 5.80
N ARG A 72 -2.07 -6.31 6.69
CA ARG A 72 -2.19 -6.04 8.13
C ARG A 72 -0.93 -5.34 8.62
N PHE A 73 -1.12 -4.35 9.48
CA PHE A 73 -0.02 -3.63 10.09
C PHE A 73 -0.27 -3.43 11.58
N HIS A 74 0.79 -3.33 12.35
CA HIS A 74 0.69 -3.07 13.78
C HIS A 74 1.66 -1.97 14.21
N LEU A 75 1.35 -1.33 15.32
CA LEU A 75 2.22 -0.38 16.01
C LEU A 75 2.66 -1.03 17.33
N GLU A 76 3.88 -1.56 17.33
CA GLU A 76 4.46 -2.22 18.50
C GLU A 76 3.58 -3.35 19.06
N GLY A 77 3.03 -4.16 18.16
CA GLY A 77 2.18 -5.30 18.51
C GLY A 77 0.69 -4.98 18.71
N LYS A 78 0.29 -3.73 18.49
CA LYS A 78 -1.11 -3.29 18.67
C LYS A 78 -1.78 -2.95 17.34
N TYR A 79 -3.09 -3.08 17.29
CA TYR A 79 -3.98 -2.63 16.21
C TYR A 79 -3.91 -3.48 14.92
N GLU A 80 -3.36 -4.68 14.96
CA GLU A 80 -3.21 -5.53 13.77
C GLU A 80 -4.57 -5.86 13.11
N ASP A 81 -5.65 -5.90 13.92
CA ASP A 81 -7.02 -6.15 13.43
C ASP A 81 -7.71 -4.86 12.93
N ARG A 82 -7.08 -3.70 13.07
CA ARG A 82 -7.70 -2.40 12.80
C ARG A 82 -6.93 -1.57 11.77
N LEU A 83 -5.62 -1.81 11.61
CA LEU A 83 -4.72 -0.98 10.83
C LEU A 83 -4.16 -1.76 9.65
N LEU A 84 -4.14 -1.10 8.48
CA LEU A 84 -3.52 -1.62 7.26
C LEU A 84 -2.36 -0.74 6.84
N LEU A 85 -1.41 -1.34 6.15
CA LEU A 85 -0.37 -0.66 5.40
C LEU A 85 -0.70 -0.74 3.91
N LEU A 86 -0.74 0.40 3.23
CA LEU A 86 -0.84 0.47 1.78
C LEU A 86 0.58 0.53 1.20
N SER A 87 1.04 -0.57 0.64
CA SER A 87 2.34 -0.67 -0.03
C SER A 87 2.50 -2.03 -0.72
N PRO A 88 2.99 -2.07 -1.94
CA PRO A 88 3.25 -0.94 -2.83
C PRO A 88 2.02 -0.54 -3.65
N VAL A 89 2.13 0.60 -4.34
CA VAL A 89 1.21 1.02 -5.39
C VAL A 89 2.03 1.24 -6.66
N ALA A 90 1.61 0.66 -7.76
CA ALA A 90 2.29 0.79 -9.04
C ALA A 90 1.29 0.90 -10.19
N VAL A 91 1.58 1.77 -11.14
CA VAL A 91 0.79 1.91 -12.36
C VAL A 91 1.76 1.89 -13.54
N LYS A 92 1.43 1.13 -14.57
CA LYS A 92 2.20 1.07 -15.80
C LYS A 92 2.53 2.48 -16.27
N THR A 93 3.82 2.75 -16.50
CA THR A 93 4.34 4.13 -16.68
C THR A 93 3.58 4.91 -17.76
N GLU A 94 3.31 4.29 -18.89
CA GLU A 94 2.58 4.92 -20.00
C GLU A 94 1.09 5.17 -19.72
N LEU A 95 0.55 4.61 -18.64
CA LEU A 95 -0.85 4.76 -18.24
C LEU A 95 -1.04 5.59 -16.96
N GLN A 96 0.02 6.22 -16.47
CA GLN A 96 -0.07 7.10 -15.30
C GLN A 96 -0.94 8.32 -15.59
N ARG A 97 -1.49 8.93 -14.53
CA ARG A 97 -2.42 10.07 -14.59
C ARG A 97 -3.74 9.78 -15.32
N GLN A 98 -4.18 8.52 -15.29
CA GLN A 98 -5.47 8.09 -15.83
C GLN A 98 -6.39 7.52 -14.75
N HIS A 99 -6.17 7.92 -13.49
CA HIS A 99 -6.96 7.52 -12.32
C HIS A 99 -6.87 6.04 -11.93
N ILE A 100 -5.90 5.29 -12.45
CA ILE A 100 -5.74 3.86 -12.15
C ILE A 100 -5.42 3.64 -10.66
N SER A 101 -4.44 4.37 -10.13
CA SER A 101 -4.11 4.27 -8.70
C SER A 101 -5.25 4.73 -7.81
N LYS A 102 -5.95 5.80 -8.22
CA LYS A 102 -7.13 6.30 -7.51
C LYS A 102 -8.19 5.20 -7.38
N ASP A 103 -8.55 4.59 -8.48
CA ASP A 103 -9.60 3.57 -8.51
C ASP A 103 -9.21 2.33 -7.70
N LEU A 104 -7.94 1.89 -7.78
CA LEU A 104 -7.42 0.79 -7.00
C LEU A 104 -7.46 1.08 -5.49
N ILE A 105 -7.00 2.26 -5.09
CA ILE A 105 -6.97 2.66 -3.68
C ILE A 105 -8.39 2.79 -3.12
N GLU A 106 -9.30 3.44 -3.85
CA GLU A 106 -10.70 3.58 -3.42
C GLU A 106 -11.42 2.24 -3.33
N ALA A 107 -11.19 1.34 -4.28
CA ALA A 107 -11.72 -0.03 -4.21
C ALA A 107 -11.19 -0.77 -2.98
N GLY A 108 -9.90 -0.62 -2.69
CA GLY A 108 -9.28 -1.19 -1.50
C GLY A 108 -9.89 -0.65 -0.21
N PHE A 109 -10.17 0.64 -0.12
CA PHE A 109 -10.86 1.23 1.04
C PHE A 109 -12.23 0.59 1.29
N GLU A 110 -13.02 0.39 0.24
CA GLU A 110 -14.35 -0.22 0.37
C GLU A 110 -14.27 -1.68 0.83
N ILE A 111 -13.33 -2.44 0.28
CA ILE A 111 -13.09 -3.83 0.70
C ILE A 111 -12.61 -3.86 2.16
N ALA A 112 -11.66 -3.01 2.52
CA ALA A 112 -11.09 -2.93 3.87
C ALA A 112 -12.16 -2.61 4.92
N LYS A 113 -13.06 -1.66 4.64
CA LYS A 113 -14.18 -1.32 5.51
C LYS A 113 -15.09 -2.53 5.75
N LYS A 114 -15.43 -3.25 4.69
CA LYS A 114 -16.27 -4.46 4.79
C LYS A 114 -15.60 -5.56 5.59
N MET A 115 -14.28 -5.62 5.58
CA MET A 115 -13.50 -6.58 6.37
C MET A 115 -13.32 -6.16 7.83
N GLY A 116 -13.74 -4.93 8.20
CA GLY A 116 -13.67 -4.42 9.56
C GLY A 116 -12.42 -3.61 9.89
N TYR A 117 -11.60 -3.25 8.90
CA TYR A 117 -10.44 -2.40 9.13
C TYR A 117 -10.87 -0.93 9.26
N GLU A 118 -10.15 -0.19 10.09
CA GLU A 118 -10.56 1.15 10.53
C GLU A 118 -9.65 2.27 10.03
N ALA A 119 -8.40 1.97 9.70
CA ALA A 119 -7.43 2.95 9.23
C ALA A 119 -6.38 2.34 8.32
N VAL A 120 -5.77 3.19 7.49
CA VAL A 120 -4.70 2.82 6.55
C VAL A 120 -3.53 3.76 6.72
N LEU A 121 -2.32 3.20 6.85
CA LEU A 121 -1.06 3.91 6.86
C LEU A 121 -0.41 3.83 5.49
N VAL A 122 0.24 4.91 5.05
CA VAL A 122 1.05 4.92 3.83
C VAL A 122 2.28 5.79 4.03
N GLU A 123 3.40 5.39 3.46
CA GLU A 123 4.60 6.22 3.31
C GLU A 123 4.76 6.53 1.82
N GLY A 124 4.86 7.81 1.49
CA GLY A 124 5.01 8.23 0.10
C GLY A 124 4.91 9.74 -0.10
N ASN A 125 4.72 10.13 -1.35
CA ASN A 125 4.60 11.54 -1.71
C ASN A 125 3.20 12.06 -1.36
N PRO A 126 3.07 13.10 -0.51
CA PRO A 126 1.78 13.67 -0.15
C PRO A 126 0.93 14.10 -1.36
N ARG A 127 1.55 14.54 -2.44
CA ARG A 127 0.84 14.92 -3.67
C ARG A 127 0.01 13.78 -4.25
N ASN A 128 0.46 12.54 -4.06
CA ASN A 128 -0.22 11.35 -4.56
C ASN A 128 -1.32 10.87 -3.61
N TYR A 129 -1.16 11.07 -2.31
CA TYR A 129 -2.01 10.46 -1.30
C TYR A 129 -2.97 11.42 -0.61
N ASN A 130 -2.63 12.72 -0.45
CA ASN A 130 -3.56 13.70 0.09
C ASN A 130 -4.88 13.77 -0.72
N PRO A 131 -4.86 13.70 -2.06
CA PRO A 131 -6.12 13.66 -2.83
C PRO A 131 -6.97 12.42 -2.57
N ARG A 132 -6.41 11.37 -1.97
CA ARG A 132 -7.13 10.15 -1.59
C ARG A 132 -7.65 10.18 -0.15
N GLY A 133 -7.47 11.31 0.53
CA GLY A 133 -7.93 11.51 1.89
C GLY A 133 -6.93 11.16 2.98
N PHE A 134 -5.69 10.87 2.63
CA PHE A 134 -4.61 10.68 3.60
C PHE A 134 -4.18 12.02 4.19
N GLU A 135 -3.85 12.00 5.45
CA GLU A 135 -3.33 13.15 6.21
C GLU A 135 -2.00 12.78 6.85
N THR A 136 -1.16 13.77 7.16
CA THR A 136 0.08 13.55 7.92
C THR A 136 -0.24 12.80 9.23
N SER A 137 0.49 11.73 9.50
CA SER A 137 0.21 10.86 10.65
C SER A 137 0.68 11.43 11.98
N HIS A 138 1.72 12.26 11.97
CA HIS A 138 2.36 12.78 13.18
C HIS A 138 1.38 13.51 14.14
N PRO A 139 0.50 14.42 13.67
CA PRO A 139 -0.47 15.07 14.55
C PRO A 139 -1.47 14.11 15.20
N HIS A 140 -1.66 12.93 14.61
CA HIS A 140 -2.54 11.89 15.15
C HIS A 140 -1.83 10.96 16.15
N GLY A 141 -0.55 11.21 16.46
CA GLY A 141 0.22 10.38 17.38
C GLY A 141 0.75 9.08 16.77
N ILE A 142 0.79 9.00 15.44
CA ILE A 142 1.42 7.89 14.72
C ILE A 142 2.71 8.43 14.11
N VAL A 143 3.84 8.04 14.68
CA VAL A 143 5.14 8.65 14.40
C VAL A 143 6.14 7.63 13.87
N ALA A 144 7.04 8.09 13.00
CA ALA A 144 8.11 7.25 12.47
C ALA A 144 9.12 6.88 13.55
N GLY A 145 9.51 5.62 13.59
CA GLY A 145 10.57 5.14 14.48
C GLY A 145 11.95 5.63 14.06
N PRO A 146 12.96 5.42 14.92
CA PRO A 146 14.31 5.99 14.71
C PRO A 146 15.05 5.44 13.49
N LYS A 147 14.63 4.29 12.97
CA LYS A 147 15.23 3.68 11.79
C LYS A 147 14.55 4.05 10.47
N ILE A 148 13.47 4.81 10.53
CA ILE A 148 12.75 5.27 9.34
C ILE A 148 13.24 6.66 8.99
N HIS A 149 13.76 6.83 7.77
CA HIS A 149 14.26 8.09 7.27
C HIS A 149 13.28 8.67 6.23
N LEU A 150 12.38 9.53 6.72
CA LEU A 150 11.42 10.22 5.85
C LEU A 150 12.07 11.43 5.22
N PRO A 151 11.82 11.70 3.93
CA PRO A 151 12.23 12.97 3.29
C PRO A 151 11.63 14.19 3.99
N ALA A 152 10.41 14.03 4.53
CA ALA A 152 9.70 15.03 5.34
C ALA A 152 8.68 14.30 6.22
N VAL A 153 8.30 14.92 7.33
CA VAL A 153 7.32 14.33 8.26
C VAL A 153 5.97 14.06 7.59
N GLU A 154 5.61 14.86 6.58
CA GLU A 154 4.38 14.74 5.79
C GLU A 154 4.35 13.49 4.91
N CYS A 155 5.48 12.82 4.73
CA CYS A 155 5.57 11.61 3.89
C CYS A 155 5.02 10.34 4.58
N LEU A 156 4.80 10.38 5.90
CA LEU A 156 4.09 9.33 6.61
C LEU A 156 2.66 9.80 6.88
N MET A 157 1.70 9.11 6.31
CA MET A 157 0.32 9.54 6.24
C MET A 157 -0.64 8.45 6.70
N VAL A 158 -1.81 8.86 7.12
CA VAL A 158 -2.86 7.95 7.60
C VAL A 158 -4.22 8.41 7.12
N LYS A 159 -5.12 7.45 6.90
CA LYS A 159 -6.51 7.71 6.54
C LYS A 159 -7.44 6.94 7.44
N GLU A 160 -8.43 7.63 8.01
CA GLU A 160 -9.56 6.96 8.68
C GLU A 160 -10.49 6.32 7.63
N LEU A 161 -10.82 5.07 7.86
CA LEU A 161 -11.91 4.40 7.14
C LEU A 161 -13.20 4.46 7.95
N VAL A 162 -13.08 4.54 9.27
CA VAL A 162 -14.17 4.66 10.23
C VAL A 162 -13.91 5.90 11.07
N SER A 163 -14.92 6.75 11.19
CA SER A 163 -14.81 8.00 11.97
C SER A 163 -14.39 7.72 13.42
N GLY A 164 -13.37 8.44 13.87
CA GLY A 164 -12.83 8.31 15.24
C GLY A 164 -11.75 7.25 15.41
N ALA A 165 -11.40 6.51 14.37
CA ALA A 165 -10.37 5.47 14.47
C ALA A 165 -9.02 6.01 14.95
N LEU A 166 -8.62 7.19 14.48
CA LEU A 166 -7.35 7.83 14.85
C LEU A 166 -7.34 8.42 16.24
N ASP A 167 -8.46 8.46 16.94
CA ASP A 167 -8.51 8.86 18.34
C ASP A 167 -7.86 7.82 19.26
N THR A 168 -7.83 6.56 18.84
CA THR A 168 -7.32 5.43 19.62
C THR A 168 -6.11 4.76 19.04
N ILE A 169 -5.92 4.80 17.72
CA ILE A 169 -4.76 4.19 17.05
C ILE A 169 -3.58 5.15 17.11
N LYS A 170 -2.61 4.83 17.97
CA LYS A 170 -1.41 5.67 18.18
C LYS A 170 -0.20 4.78 18.43
N GLY A 171 0.97 5.27 18.07
CA GLY A 171 2.22 4.56 18.36
C GLY A 171 3.32 4.84 17.35
N VAL A 172 4.36 4.03 17.43
CA VAL A 172 5.58 4.17 16.63
C VAL A 172 5.55 3.19 15.46
N VAL A 173 5.80 3.71 14.27
CA VAL A 173 5.91 2.92 13.03
C VAL A 173 7.34 2.37 12.92
N ASN A 174 7.46 1.08 12.69
CA ASN A 174 8.73 0.47 12.27
C ASN A 174 8.44 -0.66 11.25
N TYR A 175 9.47 -1.04 10.51
CA TYR A 175 9.39 -2.10 9.50
C TYR A 175 10.24 -3.31 9.87
N SER A 176 10.45 -3.55 11.15
CA SER A 176 11.31 -4.64 11.65
C SER A 176 10.81 -6.04 11.30
N ASP A 177 9.51 -6.18 11.01
CA ASP A 177 8.94 -7.46 10.57
C ASP A 177 9.28 -7.82 9.12
N TYR A 178 9.80 -6.87 8.35
CA TYR A 178 10.14 -7.08 6.94
C TYR A 178 11.64 -7.23 6.77
N GLU A 179 12.09 -8.45 6.53
CA GLU A 179 13.51 -8.77 6.39
C GLU A 179 14.18 -7.97 5.27
N CYS A 180 13.46 -7.78 4.17
CA CYS A 180 13.98 -7.03 3.03
C CYS A 180 14.19 -5.53 3.31
N LEU A 181 13.57 -4.99 4.37
CA LEU A 181 13.67 -3.58 4.77
C LEU A 181 14.62 -3.33 5.95
N THR A 182 15.21 -4.39 6.50
CA THR A 182 16.12 -4.31 7.66
C THR A 182 17.60 -4.50 7.30
#